data_f3181b11667fdd36ef6e913ae2b64683
#
_entry.id   f3181b11667fdd36ef6e913ae2b64683
#
_cell.length_a   1.000
_cell.length_b   1.000
_cell.length_c   1.000
_cell.angle_alpha   90.00
_cell.angle_beta   90.00
_cell.angle_gamma   90.00
#
_symmetry.space_group_name_H-M   'P 1'
#
loop_
_entity.id
_entity.type
_entity.pdbx_description
1 polymer ?
#
loop_
_entity_poly.entity_id
_entity_poly.type
_entity_poly.pdbx_seq_one_letter_code
_entity_poly.pdbx_strand_id
1 'polypeptide(L)'
;MAATARRAGDGWVIDGAKGVVLFGDSAGWLLVSARTGGGSFDAAGISLFLVPGNAAGLTRQGHGRIDGGRTAELVFQSVAVGAEALLGAEGEGAALLERAVGWGVLALCAEAVGAMDVAKEHTLEYLRTRKQFGVPIGSFQALQHRMADLLLEVEQARSAVINAAAAIDGVDRTARERALSAAKFSIGRIGTRVAEESIQMHGGIGMTWELPLAHYAKRLVMIDHQLGDEDHHLARYIALSQPA
;
A
#
# COMPACT_ATOMS: atom_id res chain seq x y z
N MET A 1 11.63 8.75 13.12
CA MET A 1 11.44 7.34 13.56
C MET A 1 11.72 7.26 15.06
N ALA A 2 10.78 6.72 15.85
CA ALA A 2 10.87 6.70 17.31
C ALA A 2 11.46 5.38 17.88
N ALA A 3 11.35 4.26 17.13
CA ALA A 3 12.00 3.02 17.55
C ALA A 3 13.51 3.14 17.42
N THR A 4 14.23 2.69 18.47
CA THR A 4 15.69 2.78 18.58
C THR A 4 16.32 1.40 18.75
N ALA A 5 17.55 1.25 18.32
CA ALA A 5 18.38 0.10 18.63
C ALA A 5 19.74 0.56 19.14
N ARG A 6 20.21 -0.06 20.21
CA ARG A 6 21.54 0.20 20.79
C ARG A 6 22.36 -1.08 20.88
N ARG A 7 23.67 -0.98 20.76
CA ARG A 7 24.56 -2.12 20.97
C ARG A 7 24.52 -2.57 22.44
N ALA A 8 24.51 -3.88 22.63
CA ALA A 8 24.55 -4.52 23.95
C ALA A 8 25.39 -5.81 23.85
N GLY A 9 26.59 -5.77 24.38
CA GLY A 9 27.57 -6.84 24.15
C GLY A 9 27.94 -6.94 22.67
N ASP A 10 27.82 -8.12 22.11
CA ASP A 10 28.01 -8.43 20.69
C ASP A 10 26.71 -8.33 19.85
N GLY A 11 25.56 -8.06 20.49
CA GLY A 11 24.25 -7.95 19.84
C GLY A 11 23.61 -6.56 19.97
N TRP A 12 22.28 -6.55 19.93
CA TRP A 12 21.46 -5.34 19.91
C TRP A 12 20.29 -5.44 20.88
N VAL A 13 19.87 -4.30 21.39
CA VAL A 13 18.60 -4.15 22.16
C VAL A 13 17.74 -3.13 21.45
N ILE A 14 16.50 -3.53 21.14
CA ILE A 14 15.51 -2.72 20.39
C ILE A 14 14.43 -2.27 21.37
N ASP A 15 14.14 -0.96 21.37
CA ASP A 15 13.10 -0.33 22.17
C ASP A 15 12.20 0.57 21.29
N GLY A 16 10.91 0.66 21.61
CA GLY A 16 9.96 1.54 20.93
C GLY A 16 8.71 0.82 20.44
N ALA A 17 8.04 1.42 19.44
CA ALA A 17 6.80 0.87 18.92
C ALA A 17 6.71 1.01 17.39
N LYS A 18 5.88 0.15 16.77
CA LYS A 18 5.49 0.20 15.36
C LYS A 18 3.98 0.06 15.26
N GLY A 19 3.34 1.00 14.57
CA GLY A 19 1.91 0.96 14.30
C GLY A 19 1.57 0.39 12.92
N VAL A 20 0.38 -0.16 12.80
CA VAL A 20 -0.23 -0.63 11.54
C VAL A 20 0.66 -1.61 10.77
N VAL A 21 1.33 -2.51 11.48
CA VAL A 21 2.21 -3.52 10.86
C VAL A 21 1.36 -4.60 10.21
N LEU A 22 1.44 -4.74 8.89
CA LEU A 22 0.69 -5.74 8.13
C LEU A 22 1.07 -7.15 8.62
N PHE A 23 0.05 -7.96 8.98
CA PHE A 23 0.20 -9.32 9.52
C PHE A 23 1.15 -9.42 10.72
N GLY A 24 1.41 -8.32 11.43
CA GLY A 24 2.35 -8.28 12.55
C GLY A 24 1.95 -9.17 13.73
N ASP A 25 0.67 -9.52 13.85
CA ASP A 25 0.14 -10.43 14.88
C ASP A 25 0.42 -11.91 14.59
N SER A 26 0.67 -12.28 13.34
CA SER A 26 0.85 -13.68 12.90
C SER A 26 2.21 -13.97 12.28
N ALA A 27 3.00 -12.93 11.97
CA ALA A 27 4.31 -13.09 11.35
C ALA A 27 5.28 -13.89 12.25
N GLY A 28 5.97 -14.87 11.68
CA GLY A 28 7.05 -15.61 12.35
C GLY A 28 8.33 -14.79 12.49
N TRP A 29 8.57 -13.88 11.55
CA TRP A 29 9.69 -12.96 11.52
C TRP A 29 9.22 -11.55 11.18
N LEU A 30 9.86 -10.56 11.78
CA LEU A 30 9.59 -9.15 11.58
C LEU A 30 10.86 -8.44 11.06
N LEU A 31 10.74 -7.75 9.93
CA LEU A 31 11.75 -6.80 9.49
C LEU A 31 11.49 -5.46 10.19
N VAL A 32 12.35 -5.10 11.11
CA VAL A 32 12.17 -3.92 11.97
C VAL A 32 13.20 -2.86 11.61
N SER A 33 12.74 -1.68 11.23
CA SER A 33 13.60 -0.50 11.11
C SER A 33 13.72 0.18 12.47
N ALA A 34 14.94 0.44 12.92
CA ALA A 34 15.20 1.14 14.18
C ALA A 34 16.35 2.14 14.00
N ARG A 35 16.37 3.17 14.83
CA ARG A 35 17.39 4.19 14.78
C ARG A 35 18.58 3.78 15.64
N THR A 36 19.75 3.73 15.02
CA THR A 36 21.04 3.46 15.70
C THR A 36 21.89 4.72 15.86
N GLY A 37 21.51 5.82 15.17
CA GLY A 37 22.20 7.12 15.27
C GLY A 37 21.41 8.23 14.58
N GLY A 38 21.90 9.47 14.66
CA GLY A 38 21.28 10.63 14.04
C GLY A 38 19.99 11.12 14.72
N GLY A 39 19.40 12.17 14.18
CA GLY A 39 18.13 12.76 14.64
C GLY A 39 16.90 12.00 14.13
N SER A 40 15.74 12.26 14.71
CA SER A 40 14.48 11.53 14.44
C SER A 40 14.02 11.60 12.98
N PHE A 41 14.41 12.63 12.25
CA PHE A 41 14.02 12.87 10.85
C PHE A 41 15.13 12.57 9.84
N ASP A 42 16.33 12.24 10.29
CA ASP A 42 17.45 11.95 9.40
C ASP A 42 17.23 10.61 8.67
N ALA A 43 17.58 10.55 7.40
CA ALA A 43 17.63 9.29 6.66
C ALA A 43 18.80 8.43 7.09
N ALA A 44 19.97 9.02 7.38
CA ALA A 44 21.12 8.33 7.96
C ALA A 44 20.83 7.88 9.40
N GLY A 45 21.47 6.79 9.83
CA GLY A 45 21.31 6.24 11.17
C GLY A 45 20.10 5.34 11.36
N ILE A 46 19.43 4.94 10.28
CA ILE A 46 18.39 3.89 10.29
C ILE A 46 19.05 2.56 9.98
N SER A 47 18.84 1.56 10.85
CA SER A 47 19.28 0.17 10.66
C SER A 47 18.07 -0.75 10.53
N LEU A 48 18.26 -1.89 9.87
CA LEU A 48 17.24 -2.91 9.69
C LEU A 48 17.60 -4.16 10.47
N PHE A 49 16.63 -4.71 11.19
CA PHE A 49 16.82 -5.89 12.03
C PHE A 49 15.80 -6.96 11.70
N LEU A 50 16.23 -8.21 11.62
CA LEU A 50 15.36 -9.36 11.52
C LEU A 50 15.07 -9.88 12.96
N VAL A 51 13.82 -9.71 13.40
CA VAL A 51 13.41 -10.01 14.78
C VAL A 51 12.43 -11.20 14.77
N PRO A 52 12.67 -12.26 15.57
CA PRO A 52 11.70 -13.35 15.70
C PRO A 52 10.35 -12.82 16.24
N GLY A 53 9.27 -13.32 15.67
CA GLY A 53 7.91 -12.89 16.09
C GLY A 53 7.54 -13.32 17.51
N ASN A 54 8.30 -14.21 18.13
CA ASN A 54 8.16 -14.64 19.52
C ASN A 54 9.30 -14.13 20.43
N ALA A 55 10.04 -13.10 20.01
CA ALA A 55 11.13 -12.53 20.81
C ALA A 55 10.63 -12.07 22.18
N ALA A 56 11.44 -12.33 23.21
CA ALA A 56 11.14 -11.85 24.57
C ALA A 56 11.13 -10.30 24.60
N GLY A 57 10.15 -9.70 25.25
CA GLY A 57 9.97 -8.25 25.29
C GLY A 57 9.18 -7.67 24.10
N LEU A 58 8.78 -8.49 23.11
CA LEU A 58 7.88 -8.09 22.03
C LEU A 58 6.42 -8.35 22.42
N THR A 59 5.60 -7.29 22.40
CA THR A 59 4.14 -7.38 22.53
C THR A 59 3.49 -7.08 21.19
N ARG A 60 2.46 -7.85 20.82
CA ARG A 60 1.71 -7.71 19.57
C ARG A 60 0.23 -7.64 19.85
N GLN A 61 -0.44 -6.59 19.36
CA GLN A 61 -1.89 -6.43 19.44
C GLN A 61 -2.46 -6.38 18.04
N GLY A 62 -3.17 -7.44 17.64
CA GLY A 62 -3.75 -7.59 16.31
C GLY A 62 -5.10 -6.91 16.15
N HIS A 63 -5.35 -6.37 14.96
CA HIS A 63 -6.61 -5.74 14.55
C HIS A 63 -7.02 -6.22 13.16
N GLY A 64 -8.33 -6.44 12.97
CA GLY A 64 -8.90 -6.70 11.63
C GLY A 64 -9.02 -5.41 10.83
N ARG A 65 -8.82 -5.51 9.51
CA ARG A 65 -9.08 -4.41 8.57
C ARG A 65 -10.40 -4.62 7.84
N ILE A 66 -10.95 -3.53 7.28
CA ILE A 66 -12.24 -3.55 6.57
C ILE A 66 -12.20 -4.43 5.29
N ASP A 67 -11.02 -4.58 4.68
CA ASP A 67 -10.80 -5.43 3.49
C ASP A 67 -10.54 -6.91 3.80
N GLY A 68 -10.68 -7.32 5.07
CA GLY A 68 -10.43 -8.69 5.55
C GLY A 68 -8.97 -8.97 5.90
N GLY A 69 -8.05 -8.04 5.65
CA GLY A 69 -6.67 -8.16 6.10
C GLY A 69 -6.50 -7.95 7.60
N ARG A 70 -5.26 -8.05 8.08
CA ARG A 70 -4.90 -7.86 9.48
C ARG A 70 -3.72 -6.91 9.62
N THR A 71 -3.70 -6.16 10.72
CA THR A 71 -2.58 -5.34 11.15
C THR A 71 -2.32 -5.56 12.63
N ALA A 72 -1.16 -5.12 13.12
CA ALA A 72 -0.88 -5.12 14.56
C ALA A 72 -0.14 -3.85 14.98
N GLU A 73 -0.36 -3.49 16.24
CA GLU A 73 0.55 -2.63 17.00
C GLU A 73 1.63 -3.51 17.62
N LEU A 74 2.88 -3.11 17.46
CA LEU A 74 4.04 -3.81 18.02
C LEU A 74 4.74 -2.91 19.03
N VAL A 75 5.01 -3.44 20.22
CA VAL A 75 5.78 -2.74 21.28
C VAL A 75 7.02 -3.57 21.60
N PHE A 76 8.18 -2.94 21.51
CA PHE A 76 9.48 -3.50 21.81
C PHE A 76 9.96 -2.93 23.14
N GLN A 77 10.13 -3.79 24.14
CA GLN A 77 10.62 -3.44 25.47
C GLN A 77 11.89 -4.24 25.75
N SER A 78 13.03 -3.61 25.50
CA SER A 78 14.36 -4.22 25.65
C SER A 78 14.47 -5.56 24.89
N VAL A 79 13.98 -5.62 23.65
CA VAL A 79 14.05 -6.82 22.82
C VAL A 79 15.50 -7.04 22.40
N ALA A 80 16.12 -8.10 22.95
CA ALA A 80 17.50 -8.48 22.65
C ALA A 80 17.56 -9.38 21.38
N VAL A 81 18.46 -9.04 20.47
CA VAL A 81 18.77 -9.84 19.27
C VAL A 81 20.28 -9.92 19.07
N GLY A 82 20.75 -10.99 18.42
CA GLY A 82 22.18 -11.18 18.13
C GLY A 82 22.72 -10.23 17.07
N ALA A 83 24.01 -10.26 16.86
CA ALA A 83 24.71 -9.45 15.83
C ALA A 83 24.19 -9.76 14.42
N GLU A 84 23.86 -11.01 14.15
CA GLU A 84 23.35 -11.55 12.88
C GLU A 84 21.95 -11.01 12.51
N ALA A 85 21.22 -10.43 13.46
CA ALA A 85 19.92 -9.82 13.19
C ALA A 85 20.01 -8.54 12.36
N LEU A 86 21.17 -7.87 12.35
CA LEU A 86 21.39 -6.67 11.55
C LEU A 86 21.47 -7.03 10.06
N LEU A 87 20.61 -6.43 9.26
CA LEU A 87 20.61 -6.57 7.79
C LEU A 87 21.36 -5.38 7.15
N GLY A 88 22.44 -5.70 6.46
CA GLY A 88 23.31 -4.68 5.85
C GLY A 88 24.21 -3.98 6.88
N ALA A 89 24.62 -2.75 6.56
CA ALA A 89 25.48 -1.97 7.45
C ALA A 89 24.66 -1.14 8.45
N GLU A 90 25.26 -0.93 9.63
CA GLU A 90 24.67 -0.08 10.67
C GLU A 90 24.48 1.35 10.15
N GLY A 91 23.27 1.90 10.32
CA GLY A 91 22.91 3.26 9.94
C GLY A 91 22.59 3.46 8.45
N GLU A 92 22.74 2.43 7.60
CA GLU A 92 22.55 2.51 6.15
C GLU A 92 21.27 1.84 5.63
N GLY A 93 20.39 1.45 6.53
CA GLY A 93 19.14 0.72 6.19
C GLY A 93 18.11 1.53 5.39
N ALA A 94 18.21 2.86 5.38
CA ALA A 94 17.20 3.71 4.73
C ALA A 94 17.08 3.45 3.21
N ALA A 95 18.21 3.30 2.51
CA ALA A 95 18.21 3.05 1.06
C ALA A 95 17.67 1.64 0.73
N LEU A 96 17.98 0.64 1.54
CA LEU A 96 17.43 -0.71 1.40
C LEU A 96 15.91 -0.72 1.64
N LEU A 97 15.45 0.00 2.66
CA LEU A 97 14.03 0.13 2.98
C LEU A 97 13.28 0.84 1.87
N GLU A 98 13.80 1.96 1.35
CA GLU A 98 13.19 2.68 0.22
C GLU A 98 13.00 1.76 -0.98
N ARG A 99 14.02 0.97 -1.31
CA ARG A 99 13.94 0.03 -2.44
C ARG A 99 12.92 -1.09 -2.21
N ALA A 100 12.88 -1.66 -1.02
CA ALA A 100 11.89 -2.68 -0.65
C ALA A 100 10.46 -2.13 -0.67
N VAL A 101 10.26 -0.92 -0.14
CA VAL A 101 8.96 -0.22 -0.18
C VAL A 101 8.57 0.09 -1.63
N GLY A 102 9.51 0.48 -2.50
CA GLY A 102 9.23 0.71 -3.92
C GLY A 102 8.64 -0.53 -4.61
N TRP A 103 9.19 -1.71 -4.37
CA TRP A 103 8.62 -2.97 -4.86
C TRP A 103 7.23 -3.25 -4.28
N GLY A 104 7.03 -2.97 -2.98
CA GLY A 104 5.72 -3.08 -2.33
C GLY A 104 4.69 -2.14 -2.95
N VAL A 105 5.05 -0.89 -3.23
CA VAL A 105 4.20 0.09 -3.91
C VAL A 105 3.80 -0.40 -5.30
N LEU A 106 4.76 -0.88 -6.10
CA LEU A 106 4.47 -1.42 -7.43
C LEU A 106 3.51 -2.62 -7.37
N ALA A 107 3.74 -3.55 -6.44
CA ALA A 107 2.88 -4.72 -6.26
C ALA A 107 1.44 -4.32 -5.88
N LEU A 108 1.27 -3.36 -4.95
CA LEU A 108 -0.05 -2.82 -4.58
C LEU A 108 -0.75 -2.12 -5.77
N CYS A 109 0.01 -1.38 -6.56
CA CYS A 109 -0.53 -0.73 -7.75
C CYS A 109 -1.00 -1.76 -8.80
N ALA A 110 -0.25 -2.83 -9.01
CA ALA A 110 -0.62 -3.92 -9.92
C ALA A 110 -1.86 -4.69 -9.42
N GLU A 111 -1.92 -4.97 -8.11
CA GLU A 111 -3.11 -5.57 -7.47
C GLU A 111 -4.35 -4.71 -7.68
N ALA A 112 -4.22 -3.39 -7.51
CA ALA A 112 -5.32 -2.47 -7.70
C ALA A 112 -5.86 -2.48 -9.13
N VAL A 113 -5.01 -2.52 -10.15
CA VAL A 113 -5.45 -2.64 -11.55
C VAL A 113 -6.24 -3.92 -11.77
N GLY A 114 -5.79 -5.05 -11.22
CA GLY A 114 -6.55 -6.31 -11.28
C GLY A 114 -7.92 -6.21 -10.59
N ALA A 115 -8.00 -5.57 -9.42
CA ALA A 115 -9.26 -5.34 -8.72
C ALA A 115 -10.20 -4.39 -9.48
N MET A 116 -9.65 -3.34 -10.13
CA MET A 116 -10.41 -2.43 -10.99
C MET A 116 -10.97 -3.16 -12.23
N ASP A 117 -10.20 -4.07 -12.84
CA ASP A 117 -10.69 -4.87 -13.97
C ASP A 117 -11.90 -5.72 -13.58
N VAL A 118 -11.83 -6.39 -12.43
CA VAL A 118 -12.97 -7.18 -11.93
C VAL A 118 -14.17 -6.30 -11.63
N ALA A 119 -13.98 -5.17 -10.96
CA ALA A 119 -15.06 -4.22 -10.67
C ALA A 119 -15.72 -3.69 -11.95
N LYS A 120 -14.92 -3.35 -12.95
CA LYS A 120 -15.35 -2.93 -14.29
C LYS A 120 -16.20 -4.00 -14.98
N GLU A 121 -15.71 -5.24 -15.01
CA GLU A 121 -16.40 -6.36 -15.68
C GLU A 121 -17.73 -6.68 -14.99
N HIS A 122 -17.78 -6.76 -13.67
CA HIS A 122 -19.02 -6.95 -12.91
C HIS A 122 -20.02 -5.82 -13.17
N THR A 123 -19.55 -4.58 -13.25
CA THR A 123 -20.41 -3.42 -13.52
C THR A 123 -20.97 -3.48 -14.92
N LEU A 124 -20.15 -3.77 -15.94
CA LEU A 124 -20.62 -3.93 -17.33
C LEU A 124 -21.67 -5.02 -17.46
N GLU A 125 -21.44 -6.19 -16.83
CA GLU A 125 -22.39 -7.30 -16.85
C GLU A 125 -23.71 -6.91 -16.17
N TYR A 126 -23.65 -6.24 -15.03
CA TYR A 126 -24.86 -5.77 -14.33
C TYR A 126 -25.64 -4.77 -15.18
N LEU A 127 -24.98 -3.81 -15.83
CA LEU A 127 -25.64 -2.83 -16.69
C LEU A 127 -26.33 -3.49 -17.90
N ARG A 128 -25.79 -4.60 -18.42
CA ARG A 128 -26.35 -5.35 -19.55
C ARG A 128 -27.54 -6.22 -19.14
N THR A 129 -27.53 -6.76 -17.93
CA THR A 129 -28.52 -7.77 -17.49
C THR A 129 -29.63 -7.19 -16.66
N ARG A 130 -29.36 -6.18 -15.82
CA ARG A 130 -30.36 -5.55 -14.96
C ARG A 130 -31.37 -4.74 -15.77
N LYS A 131 -32.65 -5.06 -15.61
CA LYS A 131 -33.75 -4.35 -16.29
C LYS A 131 -34.51 -3.45 -15.31
N GLN A 132 -34.78 -2.24 -15.74
CA GLN A 132 -35.71 -1.28 -15.13
C GLN A 132 -36.40 -0.49 -16.26
N PHE A 133 -37.64 -0.04 -16.00
CA PHE A 133 -38.45 0.68 -17.00
C PHE A 133 -38.60 -0.08 -18.34
N GLY A 134 -38.59 -1.41 -18.29
CA GLY A 134 -38.76 -2.30 -19.44
C GLY A 134 -37.51 -2.58 -20.28
N VAL A 135 -36.37 -1.96 -19.97
CA VAL A 135 -35.11 -2.10 -20.73
C VAL A 135 -33.91 -2.42 -19.85
N PRO A 136 -32.81 -2.96 -20.37
CA PRO A 136 -31.55 -3.02 -19.62
C PRO A 136 -31.09 -1.62 -19.22
N ILE A 137 -30.63 -1.46 -17.98
CA ILE A 137 -30.24 -0.13 -17.46
C ILE A 137 -29.05 0.46 -18.21
N GLY A 138 -28.17 -0.36 -18.79
CA GLY A 138 -27.07 0.08 -19.66
C GLY A 138 -27.50 0.77 -20.95
N SER A 139 -28.79 0.79 -21.30
CA SER A 139 -29.31 1.59 -22.42
C SER A 139 -29.45 3.07 -22.10
N PHE A 140 -29.39 3.46 -20.81
CA PHE A 140 -29.48 4.87 -20.40
C PHE A 140 -28.15 5.58 -20.59
N GLN A 141 -28.11 6.67 -21.35
CA GLN A 141 -26.90 7.45 -21.66
C GLN A 141 -26.15 7.89 -20.41
N ALA A 142 -26.85 8.26 -19.33
CA ALA A 142 -26.22 8.66 -18.08
C ALA A 142 -25.28 7.57 -17.51
N LEU A 143 -25.67 6.29 -17.62
CA LEU A 143 -24.84 5.17 -17.17
C LEU A 143 -23.75 4.82 -18.19
N GLN A 144 -24.04 4.99 -19.50
CA GLN A 144 -23.03 4.79 -20.55
C GLN A 144 -21.87 5.77 -20.42
N HIS A 145 -22.15 7.05 -20.17
CA HIS A 145 -21.13 8.07 -19.98
C HIS A 145 -20.28 7.79 -18.74
N ARG A 146 -20.91 7.48 -17.60
CA ARG A 146 -20.18 7.10 -16.39
C ARG A 146 -19.27 5.89 -16.61
N MET A 147 -19.76 4.89 -17.33
CA MET A 147 -18.98 3.70 -17.65
C MET A 147 -17.83 3.99 -18.61
N ALA A 148 -18.03 4.87 -19.59
CA ALA A 148 -16.97 5.30 -20.49
C ALA A 148 -15.86 6.04 -19.74
N ASP A 149 -16.21 6.96 -18.85
CA ASP A 149 -15.26 7.66 -17.99
C ASP A 149 -14.47 6.68 -17.12
N LEU A 150 -15.17 5.69 -16.53
CA LEU A 150 -14.53 4.66 -15.71
C LEU A 150 -13.51 3.84 -16.50
N LEU A 151 -13.84 3.45 -17.74
CA LEU A 151 -12.94 2.73 -18.64
C LEU A 151 -11.66 3.51 -18.91
N LEU A 152 -11.78 4.82 -19.19
CA LEU A 152 -10.64 5.71 -19.41
C LEU A 152 -9.73 5.78 -18.16
N GLU A 153 -10.32 5.92 -16.99
CA GLU A 153 -9.57 5.96 -15.72
C GLU A 153 -8.82 4.64 -15.46
N VAL A 154 -9.43 3.48 -15.69
CA VAL A 154 -8.78 2.18 -15.53
C VAL A 154 -7.58 2.02 -16.47
N GLU A 155 -7.71 2.44 -17.72
CA GLU A 155 -6.60 2.38 -18.68
C GLU A 155 -5.48 3.38 -18.34
N GLN A 156 -5.82 4.55 -17.79
CA GLN A 156 -4.83 5.50 -17.26
C GLN A 156 -4.07 4.90 -16.07
N ALA A 157 -4.77 4.24 -15.14
CA ALA A 157 -4.16 3.54 -14.00
C ALA A 157 -3.20 2.44 -14.48
N ARG A 158 -3.62 1.64 -15.46
CA ARG A 158 -2.79 0.60 -16.08
C ARG A 158 -1.51 1.17 -16.69
N SER A 159 -1.63 2.26 -17.45
CA SER A 159 -0.50 2.93 -18.07
C SER A 159 0.50 3.45 -17.02
N ALA A 160 0.01 4.00 -15.89
CA ALA A 160 0.86 4.46 -14.80
C ALA A 160 1.64 3.30 -14.16
N VAL A 161 0.99 2.14 -13.96
CA VAL A 161 1.64 0.94 -13.40
C VAL A 161 2.69 0.39 -14.36
N ILE A 162 2.42 0.32 -15.66
CA ILE A 162 3.40 -0.12 -16.67
C ILE A 162 4.63 0.78 -16.65
N ASN A 163 4.43 2.11 -16.57
CA ASN A 163 5.54 3.06 -16.49
C ASN A 163 6.37 2.86 -15.21
N ALA A 164 5.74 2.65 -14.06
CA ALA A 164 6.43 2.36 -12.81
C ALA A 164 7.20 1.02 -12.87
N ALA A 165 6.60 -0.01 -13.49
CA ALA A 165 7.25 -1.31 -13.68
C ALA A 165 8.49 -1.21 -14.58
N ALA A 166 8.45 -0.39 -15.63
CA ALA A 166 9.61 -0.14 -16.49
C ALA A 166 10.74 0.60 -15.77
N ALA A 167 10.41 1.40 -14.74
CA ALA A 167 11.39 2.20 -14.00
C ALA A 167 11.99 1.48 -12.76
N ILE A 168 11.35 0.42 -12.24
CA ILE A 168 11.66 -0.16 -10.90
C ILE A 168 13.10 -0.64 -10.77
N ASP A 169 13.69 -1.21 -11.81
CA ASP A 169 15.06 -1.71 -11.82
C ASP A 169 16.09 -0.64 -12.24
N GLY A 170 15.63 0.56 -12.59
CA GLY A 170 16.48 1.65 -13.02
C GLY A 170 17.48 2.07 -11.94
N VAL A 171 18.71 2.43 -12.40
CA VAL A 171 19.77 2.91 -11.52
C VAL A 171 19.56 4.35 -11.04
N ASP A 172 18.84 5.15 -11.82
CA ASP A 172 18.45 6.52 -11.43
C ASP A 172 17.35 6.45 -10.37
N ARG A 173 17.75 6.73 -9.11
CA ARG A 173 16.84 6.76 -7.96
C ARG A 173 15.72 7.76 -8.17
N THR A 174 16.01 8.97 -8.65
CA THR A 174 15.00 10.03 -8.78
C THR A 174 13.94 9.67 -9.82
N ALA A 175 14.35 9.17 -10.97
CA ALA A 175 13.42 8.72 -12.01
C ALA A 175 12.54 7.55 -11.52
N ARG A 176 13.14 6.56 -10.85
CA ARG A 176 12.44 5.41 -10.27
C ARG A 176 11.40 5.83 -9.24
N GLU A 177 11.80 6.58 -8.22
CA GLU A 177 10.92 6.97 -7.13
C GLU A 177 9.81 7.94 -7.59
N ARG A 178 10.10 8.74 -8.60
CA ARG A 178 9.11 9.61 -9.25
C ARG A 178 8.05 8.80 -9.99
N ALA A 179 8.45 7.78 -10.76
CA ALA A 179 7.53 6.91 -11.47
C ALA A 179 6.63 6.11 -10.50
N LEU A 180 7.20 5.58 -9.42
CA LEU A 180 6.46 4.89 -8.36
C LEU A 180 5.46 5.79 -7.66
N SER A 181 5.86 7.02 -7.32
CA SER A 181 4.98 7.98 -6.65
C SER A 181 3.85 8.45 -7.58
N ALA A 182 4.12 8.67 -8.87
CA ALA A 182 3.10 8.99 -9.86
C ALA A 182 2.06 7.86 -10.02
N ALA A 183 2.53 6.61 -10.06
CA ALA A 183 1.65 5.45 -10.14
C ALA A 183 0.78 5.32 -8.89
N LYS A 184 1.37 5.39 -7.69
CA LYS A 184 0.62 5.22 -6.43
C LYS A 184 -0.40 6.34 -6.20
N PHE A 185 -0.06 7.60 -6.50
CA PHE A 185 -1.01 8.71 -6.53
C PHE A 185 -2.18 8.43 -7.47
N SER A 186 -1.90 8.02 -8.71
CA SER A 186 -2.94 7.73 -9.70
C SER A 186 -3.84 6.58 -9.24
N ILE A 187 -3.25 5.51 -8.70
CA ILE A 187 -3.95 4.33 -8.20
C ILE A 187 -4.84 4.66 -7.00
N GLY A 188 -4.40 5.47 -6.03
CA GLY A 188 -5.21 5.88 -4.88
C GLY A 188 -6.48 6.59 -5.32
N ARG A 189 -6.32 7.64 -6.13
CA ARG A 189 -7.42 8.44 -6.66
C ARG A 189 -8.37 7.63 -7.56
N ILE A 190 -7.83 6.90 -8.54
CA ILE A 190 -8.63 6.16 -9.50
C ILE A 190 -9.30 4.94 -8.83
N GLY A 191 -8.60 4.24 -7.95
CA GLY A 191 -9.14 3.08 -7.23
C GLY A 191 -10.36 3.43 -6.38
N THR A 192 -10.30 4.52 -5.65
CA THR A 192 -11.44 5.04 -4.88
C THR A 192 -12.61 5.38 -5.81
N ARG A 193 -12.35 6.09 -6.91
CA ARG A 193 -13.39 6.43 -7.88
C ARG A 193 -14.02 5.19 -8.54
N VAL A 194 -13.21 4.20 -8.93
CA VAL A 194 -13.74 2.94 -9.50
C VAL A 194 -14.62 2.21 -8.49
N ALA A 195 -14.23 2.16 -7.22
CA ALA A 195 -15.02 1.56 -6.15
C ALA A 195 -16.38 2.27 -6.00
N GLU A 196 -16.37 3.59 -5.89
CA GLU A 196 -17.59 4.41 -5.72
C GLU A 196 -18.53 4.35 -6.92
N GLU A 197 -18.00 4.52 -8.13
CA GLU A 197 -18.79 4.50 -9.36
C GLU A 197 -19.38 3.11 -9.64
N SER A 198 -18.63 2.05 -9.39
CA SER A 198 -19.13 0.68 -9.54
C SER A 198 -20.27 0.40 -8.56
N ILE A 199 -20.14 0.76 -7.29
CA ILE A 199 -21.20 0.65 -6.29
C ILE A 199 -22.43 1.48 -6.73
N GLN A 200 -22.22 2.72 -7.14
CA GLN A 200 -23.31 3.62 -7.59
C GLN A 200 -24.06 3.04 -8.78
N MET A 201 -23.37 2.49 -9.78
CA MET A 201 -24.01 1.90 -10.96
C MET A 201 -24.77 0.60 -10.68
N HIS A 202 -24.42 -0.12 -9.60
CA HIS A 202 -25.19 -1.27 -9.11
C HIS A 202 -26.42 -0.84 -8.28
N GLY A 203 -26.43 0.38 -7.74
CA GLY A 203 -27.51 0.87 -6.87
C GLY A 203 -27.59 0.10 -5.56
N GLY A 204 -28.81 -0.18 -5.06
CA GLY A 204 -29.02 -0.78 -3.73
C GLY A 204 -28.25 -2.07 -3.48
N ILE A 205 -28.12 -2.96 -4.47
CA ILE A 205 -27.36 -4.22 -4.31
C ILE A 205 -25.86 -3.98 -4.16
N GLY A 206 -25.32 -2.89 -4.72
CA GLY A 206 -23.92 -2.51 -4.56
C GLY A 206 -23.53 -2.19 -3.11
N MET A 207 -24.52 -1.87 -2.26
CA MET A 207 -24.33 -1.60 -0.84
C MET A 207 -24.43 -2.85 0.04
N THR A 208 -24.62 -4.03 -0.54
CA THR A 208 -24.79 -5.28 0.21
C THR A 208 -23.54 -6.13 0.18
N TRP A 209 -23.45 -7.06 1.14
CA TRP A 209 -22.38 -8.08 1.19
C TRP A 209 -22.64 -9.27 0.25
N GLU A 210 -23.82 -9.35 -0.35
CA GLU A 210 -24.18 -10.43 -1.27
C GLU A 210 -23.42 -10.35 -2.58
N LEU A 211 -22.99 -9.13 -2.94
CA LEU A 211 -22.26 -8.90 -4.18
C LEU A 211 -20.75 -8.95 -3.95
N PRO A 212 -19.99 -9.78 -4.68
CA PRO A 212 -18.52 -9.84 -4.58
C PRO A 212 -17.83 -8.48 -4.79
N LEU A 213 -18.45 -7.56 -5.52
CA LEU A 213 -17.96 -6.20 -5.75
C LEU A 213 -17.58 -5.46 -4.46
N ALA A 214 -18.34 -5.67 -3.36
CA ALA A 214 -18.07 -5.03 -2.08
C ALA A 214 -16.67 -5.33 -1.53
N HIS A 215 -16.13 -6.53 -1.80
CA HIS A 215 -14.78 -6.91 -1.38
C HIS A 215 -13.70 -6.21 -2.20
N TYR A 216 -13.88 -6.12 -3.52
CA TYR A 216 -12.96 -5.38 -4.40
C TYR A 216 -12.97 -3.88 -4.09
N ALA A 217 -14.15 -3.29 -3.89
CA ALA A 217 -14.28 -1.87 -3.54
C ALA A 217 -13.53 -1.53 -2.24
N LYS A 218 -13.73 -2.31 -1.17
CA LYS A 218 -13.00 -2.13 0.09
C LYS A 218 -11.50 -2.31 -0.08
N ARG A 219 -11.08 -3.28 -0.91
CA ARG A 219 -9.66 -3.50 -1.17
C ARG A 219 -9.04 -2.32 -1.90
N LEU A 220 -9.69 -1.76 -2.92
CA LEU A 220 -9.24 -0.59 -3.66
C LEU A 220 -9.02 0.61 -2.73
N VAL A 221 -10.00 0.92 -1.86
CA VAL A 221 -9.87 2.00 -0.87
C VAL A 221 -8.70 1.72 0.10
N MET A 222 -8.55 0.48 0.59
CA MET A 222 -7.48 0.13 1.53
C MET A 222 -6.09 0.11 0.90
N ILE A 223 -5.96 -0.12 -0.40
CA ILE A 223 -4.68 -0.02 -1.12
C ILE A 223 -4.16 1.42 -1.07
N ASP A 224 -5.04 2.41 -1.16
CA ASP A 224 -4.60 3.80 -1.04
C ASP A 224 -3.88 4.07 0.28
N HIS A 225 -4.39 3.57 1.38
CA HIS A 225 -3.82 3.77 2.71
C HIS A 225 -2.58 2.91 3.04
N GLN A 226 -2.08 2.10 2.10
CA GLN A 226 -0.91 1.26 2.31
C GLN A 226 0.34 1.87 1.65
N LEU A 227 1.47 1.88 2.39
CA LEU A 227 2.77 2.40 1.93
C LEU A 227 2.74 3.87 1.45
N GLY A 228 1.89 4.68 2.04
CA GLY A 228 1.59 6.07 1.67
C GLY A 228 0.31 6.18 0.84
N ASP A 229 -0.47 7.21 1.12
CA ASP A 229 -1.70 7.56 0.42
C ASP A 229 -1.44 8.47 -0.80
N GLU A 230 -2.52 8.89 -1.46
CA GLU A 230 -2.43 9.77 -2.63
C GLU A 230 -1.73 11.09 -2.30
N ASP A 231 -2.01 11.71 -1.16
CA ASP A 231 -1.41 12.99 -0.75
C ASP A 231 0.09 12.84 -0.48
N HIS A 232 0.49 11.77 0.22
CA HIS A 232 1.89 11.45 0.45
C HIS A 232 2.66 11.30 -0.87
N HIS A 233 2.12 10.52 -1.80
CA HIS A 233 2.79 10.25 -3.07
C HIS A 233 2.77 11.45 -4.01
N LEU A 234 1.75 12.30 -3.98
CA LEU A 234 1.73 13.58 -4.70
C LEU A 234 2.83 14.51 -4.18
N ALA A 235 2.90 14.69 -2.86
CA ALA A 235 3.94 15.51 -2.24
C ALA A 235 5.36 15.00 -2.56
N ARG A 236 5.54 13.68 -2.51
CA ARG A 236 6.81 13.03 -2.87
C ARG A 236 7.17 13.23 -4.34
N TYR A 237 6.21 13.07 -5.26
CA TYR A 237 6.41 13.32 -6.69
C TYR A 237 6.85 14.76 -6.95
N ILE A 238 6.19 15.74 -6.32
CA ILE A 238 6.53 17.16 -6.43
C ILE A 238 7.96 17.41 -5.93
N ALA A 239 8.31 16.91 -4.75
CA ALA A 239 9.64 17.06 -4.17
C ALA A 239 10.74 16.47 -5.07
N LEU A 240 10.51 15.30 -5.67
CA LEU A 240 11.44 14.63 -6.58
C LEU A 240 11.51 15.29 -7.98
N SER A 241 10.59 16.19 -8.30
CA SER A 241 10.53 16.90 -9.58
C SER A 241 11.20 18.28 -9.54
N GLN A 242 11.57 18.77 -8.37
CA GLN A 242 12.29 20.02 -8.21
C GLN A 242 13.78 19.82 -8.57
N PRO A 243 14.39 20.76 -9.29
CA PRO A 243 15.84 20.72 -9.51
C PRO A 243 16.56 20.81 -8.15
N ALA A 244 17.65 20.06 -7.99
CA ALA A 244 18.50 20.09 -6.81
C ALA A 244 19.27 21.40 -6.68
#